data_e1e3f436fd27637fa295a514b9f0947f
#
_entry.id   e1e3f436fd27637fa295a514b9f0947f
#
_cell.length_a   1.000
_cell.length_b   1.000
_cell.length_c   1.000
_cell.angle_alpha   90.00
_cell.angle_beta   90.00
_cell.angle_gamma   90.00
#
_symmetry.space_group_name_H-M   'P 1'
#
loop_
_entity.id
_entity.type
_entity.pdbx_description
1 polymer ?
#
loop_
_entity_poly.entity_id
_entity_poly.type
_entity_poly.pdbx_seq_one_letter_code
_entity_poly.pdbx_strand_id
1 'polypeptide(L)' 'MKDLVEFLVQELVDEPDAVAIDETFDDRGPRYRVRVAPEDMGKVIGRGGRTAKAIRTVVRAAAQRQGHGAMVDIED' A
#
# COMPACT_ATOMS: atom_id res chain seq x y z
N MET A 1 6.55 -3.41 8.61
CA MET A 1 5.70 -2.49 7.81
C MET A 1 5.31 -3.05 6.47
N LYS A 2 6.23 -3.66 5.75
CA LYS A 2 5.90 -4.27 4.46
C LYS A 2 4.78 -5.29 4.58
N ASP A 3 4.81 -6.09 5.65
CA ASP A 3 3.78 -7.11 5.90
C ASP A 3 2.39 -6.49 6.09
N LEU A 4 2.32 -5.32 6.73
CA LEU A 4 1.06 -4.62 6.91
C LEU A 4 0.51 -4.15 5.55
N VAL A 5 1.35 -3.56 4.72
CA VAL A 5 0.95 -3.09 3.39
C VAL A 5 0.45 -4.28 2.56
N GLU A 6 1.20 -5.36 2.55
CA GLU A 6 0.84 -6.57 1.82
C GLU A 6 -0.50 -7.15 2.30
N PHE A 7 -0.68 -7.24 3.62
CA PHE A 7 -1.92 -7.74 4.20
C PHE A 7 -3.13 -6.91 3.75
N LEU A 8 -3.02 -5.58 3.87
CA LEU A 8 -4.12 -4.69 3.50
C LEU A 8 -4.50 -4.85 2.03
N VAL A 9 -3.51 -4.92 1.16
CA VAL A 9 -3.74 -5.05 -0.28
C VAL A 9 -4.33 -6.41 -0.62
N GLN A 10 -3.78 -7.48 -0.05
CA GLN A 10 -4.26 -8.84 -0.32
C GLN A 10 -5.71 -9.04 0.09
N GLU A 11 -6.17 -8.35 1.12
CA GLU A 11 -7.55 -8.44 1.58
C GLU A 11 -8.54 -7.77 0.63
N LEU A 12 -8.06 -6.90 -0.24
CA LEU A 12 -8.92 -6.14 -1.16
C LEU A 12 -9.04 -6.75 -2.54
N VAL A 13 -8.06 -7.53 -2.96
CA VAL A 13 -7.95 -8.00 -4.34
C VAL A 13 -8.54 -9.40 -4.52
N ASP A 14 -8.90 -9.72 -5.77
CA ASP A 14 -9.36 -11.06 -6.12
C ASP A 14 -8.19 -12.00 -6.44
N GLU A 15 -7.04 -11.44 -6.82
CA GLU A 15 -5.86 -12.21 -7.17
C GLU A 15 -4.70 -11.87 -6.23
N PRO A 16 -4.72 -12.38 -5.00
CA PRO A 16 -3.69 -12.06 -4.02
C PRO A 16 -2.29 -12.52 -4.42
N ASP A 17 -2.19 -13.57 -5.24
CA ASP A 17 -0.88 -14.05 -5.71
C ASP A 17 -0.22 -13.07 -6.68
N ALA A 18 -0.98 -12.14 -7.26
CA ALA A 18 -0.45 -11.13 -8.16
C ALA A 18 0.02 -9.87 -7.43
N VAL A 19 -0.17 -9.79 -6.12
CA VAL A 19 0.27 -8.64 -5.33
C VAL A 19 1.78 -8.67 -5.18
N ALA A 20 2.42 -7.56 -5.53
CA ALA A 20 3.87 -7.39 -5.35
C ALA A 20 4.13 -6.05 -4.65
N ILE A 21 4.91 -6.09 -3.59
CA ILE A 21 5.27 -4.92 -2.82
C ILE A 21 6.79 -4.75 -2.88
N ASP A 22 7.25 -3.63 -3.43
CA ASP A 22 8.66 -3.28 -3.41
C ASP A 22 8.89 -2.23 -2.33
N GLU A 23 9.83 -2.48 -1.45
CA GLU A 23 10.17 -1.56 -0.38
C GLU A 23 11.53 -0.91 -0.65
N THR A 24 11.56 0.41 -0.68
CA THR A 24 12.79 1.18 -0.77
C THR A 24 12.83 2.17 0.37
N PHE A 25 14.00 2.74 0.63
CA PHE A 25 14.19 3.69 1.73
C PHE A 25 14.80 4.97 1.21
N ASP A 26 14.32 6.10 1.73
CA ASP A 26 14.91 7.40 1.49
C ASP A 26 15.00 8.16 2.83
N ASP A 27 15.34 9.46 2.78
CA ASP A 27 15.49 10.28 4.00
C ASP A 27 14.23 10.39 4.83
N ARG A 28 13.07 10.15 4.21
CA ARG A 28 11.76 10.25 4.87
C ARG A 28 11.28 8.93 5.47
N GLY A 29 11.99 7.85 5.17
CA GLY A 29 11.61 6.52 5.61
C GLY A 29 11.28 5.59 4.45
N PRO A 30 10.55 4.51 4.72
CA PRO A 30 10.23 3.52 3.67
C PRO A 30 9.22 4.05 2.66
N ARG A 31 9.40 3.61 1.43
CA ARG A 31 8.44 3.81 0.34
C ARG A 31 8.04 2.42 -0.17
N TYR A 32 6.75 2.18 -0.22
CA TYR A 32 6.18 0.91 -0.67
C TYR A 32 5.52 1.12 -2.03
N ARG A 33 6.00 0.40 -3.03
CA ARG A 33 5.40 0.42 -4.36
C ARG A 33 4.55 -0.83 -4.50
N VAL A 34 3.26 -0.64 -4.69
CA VAL A 34 2.27 -1.70 -4.71
C VAL A 34 1.85 -1.97 -6.15
N ARG A 35 1.95 -3.22 -6.58
CA ARG A 35 1.43 -3.66 -7.86
C ARG A 35 0.43 -4.79 -7.64
N VAL A 36 -0.64 -4.76 -8.40
CA VAL A 36 -1.70 -5.77 -8.32
C VAL A 36 -2.09 -6.17 -9.74
N ALA A 37 -2.92 -7.20 -9.87
CA ALA A 37 -3.47 -7.57 -11.18
C ALA A 37 -4.23 -6.37 -11.76
N PRO A 38 -4.16 -6.13 -13.08
CA PRO A 38 -4.83 -4.97 -13.68
C PRO A 38 -6.33 -4.89 -13.34
N GLU A 39 -7.00 -6.02 -13.25
CA GLU A 39 -8.43 -6.08 -12.91
C GLU A 39 -8.71 -5.64 -11.49
N ASP A 40 -7.70 -5.68 -10.62
CA ASP A 40 -7.85 -5.35 -9.21
C ASP A 40 -7.50 -3.90 -8.87
N MET A 41 -6.97 -3.14 -9.83
CA MET A 41 -6.57 -1.75 -9.59
C MET A 41 -7.72 -0.92 -9.01
N GLY A 42 -8.91 -1.06 -9.58
CA GLY A 42 -10.07 -0.33 -9.10
C GLY A 42 -10.44 -0.64 -7.65
N LYS A 43 -10.16 -1.85 -7.20
CA LYS A 43 -10.44 -2.27 -5.82
C LYS A 43 -9.48 -1.65 -4.83
N VAL A 44 -8.24 -1.45 -5.24
CA VAL A 44 -7.20 -0.89 -4.37
C VAL A 44 -7.27 0.62 -4.34
N ILE A 45 -7.61 1.24 -5.46
CA ILE A 45 -7.77 2.69 -5.54
C ILE A 45 -9.08 3.12 -4.90
N GLY A 46 -10.18 2.42 -5.25
CA GLY A 46 -11.50 2.72 -4.75
C GLY A 46 -12.12 3.92 -5.45
N ARG A 47 -13.39 4.15 -5.18
CA ARG A 47 -14.13 5.25 -5.79
C ARG A 47 -13.56 6.59 -5.33
N GLY A 48 -13.12 7.41 -6.27
CA GLY A 48 -12.54 8.71 -5.96
C GLY A 48 -11.22 8.62 -5.20
N GLY A 49 -10.55 7.47 -5.25
CA GLY A 49 -9.28 7.28 -4.56
C GLY A 49 -9.40 7.01 -3.06
N ARG A 50 -10.60 6.75 -2.57
CA ARG A 50 -10.85 6.62 -1.12
C ARG A 50 -10.15 5.44 -0.47
N THR A 51 -10.10 4.29 -1.14
CA THR A 51 -9.45 3.11 -0.60
C THR A 51 -7.95 3.32 -0.53
N ALA A 52 -7.35 3.86 -1.59
CA ALA A 52 -5.93 4.19 -1.60
C ALA A 52 -5.57 5.16 -0.47
N LYS A 53 -6.41 6.18 -0.26
CA LYS A 53 -6.21 7.15 0.81
C LYS A 53 -6.28 6.48 2.18
N ALA A 54 -7.23 5.56 2.37
CA ALA A 54 -7.37 4.82 3.63
C ALA A 54 -6.13 3.96 3.90
N ILE A 55 -5.62 3.28 2.89
CA ILE A 55 -4.40 2.48 3.01
C ILE A 55 -3.24 3.37 3.46
N ARG A 56 -3.06 4.52 2.81
CA ARG A 56 -1.99 5.45 3.17
C ARG A 56 -2.13 5.95 4.60
N THR A 57 -3.35 6.24 5.03
CA THR A 57 -3.62 6.72 6.39
C THR A 57 -3.22 5.68 7.43
N VAL A 58 -3.61 4.42 7.21
CA VAL A 58 -3.27 3.33 8.15
C VAL A 58 -1.76 3.11 8.19
N VAL A 59 -1.11 3.07 7.04
CA VAL A 59 0.34 2.83 6.97
C VAL A 59 1.11 3.98 7.63
N ARG A 60 0.72 5.23 7.38
CA ARG A 60 1.36 6.38 8.01
C ARG A 60 1.19 6.37 9.52
N ALA A 61 0.00 6.04 10.00
CA ALA A 61 -0.24 5.97 11.44
C ALA A 61 0.66 4.93 12.11
N ALA A 62 0.80 3.76 11.48
CA ALA A 62 1.68 2.71 12.00
C ALA A 62 3.14 3.16 11.98
N ALA A 63 3.57 3.83 10.90
CA ALA A 63 4.94 4.34 10.78
C ALA A 63 5.24 5.38 11.85
N GLN A 64 4.31 6.30 12.09
CA GLN A 64 4.48 7.34 13.12
C GLN A 64 4.68 6.75 14.50
N ARG A 65 4.01 5.66 14.81
CA ARG A 65 4.21 4.96 16.07
C ARG A 65 5.64 4.42 16.22
N GLN A 66 6.29 4.14 15.09
CA GLN A 66 7.66 3.66 15.06
C GLN A 66 8.67 4.81 14.92
N GLY A 67 8.19 6.04 14.85
CA GLY A 67 9.04 7.23 14.81
C GLY A 67 9.52 7.64 13.43
N HIS A 68 8.84 7.22 12.36
CA HIS A 68 9.24 7.60 10.98
C HIS A 68 8.01 7.81 10.09
N GLY A 69 8.26 8.32 8.87
CA GLY A 69 7.22 8.43 7.87
C GLY A 69 7.12 7.16 7.03
N ALA A 70 6.19 7.15 6.10
CA ALA A 70 6.06 6.08 5.10
C ALA A 70 5.28 6.60 3.91
N MET A 71 5.60 6.11 2.72
CA MET A 71 4.87 6.45 1.50
C MET A 71 4.40 5.17 0.82
N VAL A 72 3.20 5.22 0.25
CA VAL A 72 2.62 4.10 -0.48
C VAL A 72 2.24 4.58 -1.87
N ASP A 73 2.86 4.00 -2.88
CA ASP A 73 2.56 4.27 -4.28
C ASP A 73 1.88 3.05 -4.87
N ILE A 74 0.71 3.25 -5.47
CA ILE A 74 -0.05 2.17 -6.11
C ILE A 74 0.11 2.32 -7.61
N GLU A 75 0.64 1.29 -8.25
CA GLU A 75 0.95 1.31 -9.68
C GLU A 75 0.27 0.17 -10.41
N ASP A 76 -0.09 0.41 -11.66
CA ASP A 76 -0.55 -0.65 -12.55
C ASP A 76 0.61 -1.37 -13.26
#